data_94e8ad0a977239a66610a72556762cfe
#
_entry.id   94e8ad0a977239a66610a72556762cfe
#
_cell.length_a   1.000
_cell.length_b   1.000
_cell.length_c   1.000
_cell.angle_alpha   90.00
_cell.angle_beta   90.00
_cell.angle_gamma   90.00
#
_symmetry.space_group_name_H-M   'P 1'
#
loop_
_entity.id
_entity.type
_entity.pdbx_description
1 polymer ?
#
loop_
_entity_poly.entity_id
_entity_poly.type
_entity_poly.pdbx_seq_one_letter_code
_entity_poly.pdbx_strand_id
1 'polypeptide(L)' 'MPDQNAQILAAIGGLLSEKTGVAVISMRESINELVAITGVALAVETLQDMLLEMAEVRGMMVVLDV' A
#
# COMPACT_ATOMS: atom_id res chain seq x y z
N MET A 1 13.99 -5.95 -17.21
CA MET A 1 13.50 -6.71 -16.07
C MET A 1 12.46 -5.91 -15.32
N PRO A 2 11.33 -6.51 -14.96
CA PRO A 2 10.37 -5.77 -14.15
C PRO A 2 10.98 -5.50 -12.77
N ASP A 3 10.97 -4.24 -12.39
CA ASP A 3 11.40 -3.84 -11.07
C ASP A 3 10.31 -4.22 -10.07
N GLN A 4 10.68 -5.01 -9.07
CA GLN A 4 9.77 -5.43 -8.02
C GLN A 4 9.15 -4.24 -7.29
N ASN A 5 9.95 -3.21 -7.05
CA ASN A 5 9.45 -1.98 -6.44
C ASN A 5 8.41 -1.29 -7.30
N ALA A 6 8.60 -1.27 -8.62
CA ALA A 6 7.64 -0.68 -9.54
C ALA A 6 6.31 -1.42 -9.52
N GLN A 7 6.34 -2.75 -9.44
CA GLN A 7 5.14 -3.56 -9.33
C GLN A 7 4.38 -3.26 -8.04
N ILE A 8 5.10 -3.13 -6.94
CA ILE A 8 4.50 -2.83 -5.64
C ILE A 8 3.90 -1.43 -5.64
N LEU A 9 4.62 -0.45 -6.16
CA LEU A 9 4.13 0.92 -6.26
C LEU A 9 2.86 0.99 -7.11
N ALA A 10 2.82 0.25 -8.21
CA ALA A 10 1.64 0.19 -9.06
C ALA A 10 0.45 -0.45 -8.33
N ALA A 11 0.70 -1.51 -7.56
CA ALA A 11 -0.33 -2.16 -6.77
C ALA A 11 -0.87 -1.25 -5.68
N ILE A 12 0.01 -0.53 -4.99
CA ILE A 12 -0.39 0.45 -3.97
C ILE A 12 -1.23 1.56 -4.60
N GLY A 13 -0.78 2.09 -5.73
CA GLY A 13 -1.52 3.11 -6.45
C GLY A 13 -2.92 2.66 -6.84
N GLY A 14 -3.05 1.43 -7.34
CA GLY A 14 -4.34 0.85 -7.66
C GLY A 14 -5.24 0.68 -6.44
N LEU A 15 -4.66 0.17 -5.35
CA LEU A 15 -5.38 -0.02 -4.09
C LEU A 15 -5.90 1.31 -3.56
N LEU A 16 -5.05 2.32 -3.50
CA LEU A 16 -5.45 3.64 -2.99
C LEU A 16 -6.47 4.32 -3.90
N SER A 17 -6.39 4.08 -5.21
CA SER A 17 -7.36 4.60 -6.16
C SER A 17 -8.75 4.01 -5.92
N GLU A 18 -8.82 2.73 -5.58
CA GLU A 18 -10.09 2.08 -5.24
C GLU A 18 -10.68 2.64 -3.94
N LYS A 19 -9.83 3.13 -3.06
CA LYS A 19 -10.23 3.70 -1.79
C LYS A 19 -10.38 5.22 -1.83
N THR A 20 -10.43 5.81 -3.02
CA THR A 20 -10.64 7.25 -3.19
C THR A 20 -11.96 7.65 -2.54
N GLY A 21 -11.93 8.67 -1.69
CA GLY A 21 -13.08 9.11 -0.92
C GLY A 21 -13.10 8.57 0.50
N VAL A 22 -12.26 7.59 0.81
CA VAL A 22 -12.07 7.11 2.17
C VAL A 22 -10.96 7.92 2.82
N ALA A 23 -11.26 8.60 3.91
CA ALA A 23 -10.29 9.49 4.56
C ALA A 23 -9.25 8.71 5.35
N VAL A 24 -9.59 7.53 5.84
CA VAL A 24 -8.73 6.71 6.71
C VAL A 24 -8.71 5.28 6.21
N ILE A 25 -7.52 4.71 6.10
CA ILE A 25 -7.34 3.31 5.69
C ILE A 25 -6.57 2.53 6.75
N SER A 26 -6.83 1.23 6.82
CA SER A 26 -6.15 0.33 7.75
C SER A 26 -4.83 -0.14 7.13
N MET A 27 -3.73 0.03 7.85
CA MET A 27 -2.42 -0.48 7.42
C MET A 27 -2.46 -2.00 7.28
N ARG A 28 -3.04 -2.68 8.26
CA ARG A 28 -3.10 -4.13 8.28
C ARG A 28 -3.83 -4.70 7.07
N GLU A 29 -5.01 -4.17 6.79
CA GLU A 29 -5.81 -4.61 5.64
C GLU A 29 -5.10 -4.30 4.33
N SER A 30 -4.50 -3.11 4.24
CA SER A 30 -3.78 -2.69 3.03
C SER A 30 -2.59 -3.60 2.75
N ILE A 31 -1.82 -3.96 3.77
CA ILE A 31 -0.69 -4.88 3.62
C ILE A 31 -1.17 -6.26 3.18
N ASN A 32 -2.24 -6.76 3.78
CA ASN A 32 -2.80 -8.06 3.42
C ASN A 32 -3.26 -8.06 1.95
N GLU A 33 -3.91 -7.00 1.51
CA GLU A 33 -4.35 -6.88 0.12
C GLU A 33 -3.16 -6.80 -0.84
N LEU A 34 -2.13 -6.05 -0.48
CA LEU A 34 -0.93 -5.93 -1.31
C LEU A 34 -0.23 -7.27 -1.48
N VAL A 35 -0.09 -8.03 -0.42
CA VAL A 35 0.50 -9.36 -0.48
C VAL A 35 -0.34 -10.29 -1.37
N ALA A 36 -1.66 -10.20 -1.28
CA ALA A 36 -2.56 -11.00 -2.10
C ALA A 36 -2.48 -10.61 -3.57
N ILE A 37 -2.36 -9.32 -3.87
CA ILE A 37 -2.30 -8.82 -5.25
C ILE A 37 -0.96 -9.13 -5.90
N THR A 38 0.12 -8.83 -5.21
CA THR A 38 1.47 -8.94 -5.77
C THR A 38 2.05 -10.36 -5.65
N GLY A 39 1.60 -11.12 -4.67
CA GLY A 39 2.18 -12.42 -4.35
C GLY A 39 3.63 -12.33 -3.89
N VAL A 40 4.07 -11.13 -3.52
CA VAL A 40 5.45 -10.88 -3.13
C VAL A 40 5.55 -10.83 -1.62
N ALA A 41 6.41 -11.67 -1.04
CA ALA A 41 6.69 -11.67 0.38
C ALA A 41 7.87 -10.76 0.70
N LEU A 42 7.67 -9.45 0.52
CA LEU A 42 8.68 -8.47 0.93
C LEU A 42 8.58 -8.23 2.44
N ALA A 43 9.62 -7.60 2.97
CA ALA A 43 9.59 -7.15 4.35
C ALA A 43 8.40 -6.23 4.57
N VAL A 44 7.63 -6.51 5.60
CA VAL A 44 6.43 -5.72 5.92
C VAL A 44 6.78 -4.25 6.11
N GLU A 45 7.93 -3.96 6.72
CA GLU A 45 8.39 -2.59 6.92
C GLU A 45 8.52 -1.82 5.61
N THR A 46 9.04 -2.46 4.57
CA THR A 46 9.18 -1.83 3.26
C THR A 46 7.81 -1.52 2.67
N LEU A 47 6.87 -2.45 2.77
CA LEU A 47 5.51 -2.23 2.29
C LEU A 47 4.82 -1.11 3.06
N GLN A 48 5.00 -1.07 4.38
CA GLN A 48 4.45 -0.02 5.22
C GLN A 48 4.98 1.36 4.82
N ASP A 49 6.28 1.47 4.63
CA ASP A 49 6.91 2.74 4.25
C ASP A 49 6.39 3.24 2.91
N MET A 50 6.32 2.36 1.93
CA MET A 50 5.83 2.72 0.60
C MET A 50 4.36 3.12 0.63
N LEU A 51 3.55 2.39 1.37
CA LEU A 51 2.13 2.69 1.52
C LEU A 51 1.91 4.03 2.20
N LEU A 52 2.62 4.28 3.30
CA LEU A 52 2.52 5.54 4.04
C LEU A 52 2.89 6.72 3.15
N GLU A 53 3.98 6.60 2.40
CA GLU A 53 4.46 7.66 1.53
C GLU A 53 3.43 7.98 0.44
N MET A 54 2.88 6.97 -0.20
CA MET A 54 1.91 7.18 -1.25
C MET A 54 0.57 7.68 -0.73
N ALA A 55 0.14 7.22 0.45
CA ALA A 55 -1.07 7.70 1.09
C ALA A 55 -0.94 9.17 1.48
N GLU A 56 0.22 9.56 2.00
CA GLU A 56 0.50 10.93 2.40
C GLU A 56 0.42 11.88 1.20
N VAL A 57 0.98 11.48 0.07
CA VAL A 57 0.91 12.26 -1.18
C VAL A 57 -0.54 12.46 -1.61
N ARG A 58 -1.41 11.51 -1.34
CA ARG A 58 -2.83 11.56 -1.69
C ARG A 58 -3.69 12.20 -0.62
N GLY A 59 -3.10 12.64 0.50
CA GLY A 59 -3.83 13.23 1.61
C GLY A 59 -4.68 12.25 2.40
N MET A 60 -4.33 10.98 2.37
CA MET A 60 -5.04 9.93 3.11
C MET A 60 -4.34 9.65 4.43
N MET A 61 -5.11 9.33 5.46
CA MET A 61 -4.56 8.89 6.74
C MET A 61 -4.53 7.37 6.81
N VAL A 62 -3.47 6.86 7.40
CA VAL A 62 -3.29 5.42 7.58
C VAL A 62 -3.27 5.10 9.07
N VAL A 63 -4.13 4.18 9.49
CA VAL A 63 -4.15 3.68 10.86
C VAL A 63 -3.11 2.58 10.97
N LEU A 64 -2.17 2.76 11.90
CA LEU A 64 -1.09 1.79 12.13
C LEU A 64 -1.59 0.71 13.10
N ASP A 65 -2.41 -0.19 12.60
CA ASP A 65 -3.05 -1.25 13.37
C ASP A 65 -2.34 -2.60 13.24
N VAL A 66 -1.06 -2.56 12.91
CA VAL A 66 -0.19 -3.76 12.82
C VAL A 66 0.53 -4.04 14.13
#